data_521a62d85653aadb66e12775177e2bec
#
_entry.id   521a62d85653aadb66e12775177e2bec
#
_cell.length_a   1.000
_cell.length_b   1.000
_cell.length_c   1.000
_cell.angle_alpha   90.00
_cell.angle_beta   90.00
_cell.angle_gamma   90.00
#
_symmetry.space_group_name_H-M   'P 1'
#
loop_
_entity.id
_entity.type
_entity.pdbx_description
1 polymer ?
#
loop_
_entity_poly.entity_id
_entity_poly.type
_entity_poly.pdbx_seq_one_letter_code
_entity_poly.pdbx_strand_id
1 'polypeptide(L)'
;MTAASPTPASAAALPSLDRLLRLPALAALIEGHGRSRITQLLRSHLQMLRDRISAGQLSTPQLQEAVDGPALVAALDAALAADARLELQPMFNLTGTVLHTNLGRALLPDAAVHAVTRAMTAPVDLEFDITRGRRGDRDARVQALVCELTGAEAATVVNNNAAAVLLLLNSLANRREVVVSRGELVEIGGAFRIPDVMRSAGARLLEVGTTNRTHPADFTHAIGARTALLMEVHASNYTISGFTAKVDTAAMAAIAHEHGLPLVVDLGSGSLCDLASFGLPHEPTVQETLASGADLVCFSGDKLLGGPQAGIIAGRADLIARINRNPLKRALRMDKMGLAALEAVLALYREPELLAQRLPTLRTLSRSQDDMDSQAQRLLLPMRSALAADYSLERAPMHSQIGSGAQPGAQLASAGLRITSARRGGLDRLAKRLRQLPRPVVGRIAEDALWLDLRCLEPADEVAFLAQWSMLQA
;
A
#
# COMPACT_ATOMS: atom_id res chain seq x y z
N MET A 1 42.85 9.90 46.64
CA MET A 1 42.86 8.48 46.23
C MET A 1 42.62 8.46 44.74
N THR A 2 43.66 8.29 43.93
CA THR A 2 43.58 8.11 42.46
C THR A 2 42.97 6.76 42.20
N ALA A 3 41.77 6.74 41.61
CA ALA A 3 41.13 5.50 41.11
C ALA A 3 42.10 4.86 40.10
N ALA A 4 42.58 3.66 40.37
CA ALA A 4 43.39 2.89 39.43
C ALA A 4 42.62 2.67 38.13
N SER A 5 43.21 3.00 36.99
CA SER A 5 42.60 2.75 35.67
C SER A 5 42.29 1.26 35.55
N PRO A 6 41.11 0.88 35.12
CA PRO A 6 40.70 -0.52 35.04
C PRO A 6 41.62 -1.27 34.06
N THR A 7 42.09 -2.46 34.46
CA THR A 7 42.98 -3.31 33.66
C THR A 7 42.31 -3.69 32.34
N PRO A 8 42.96 -3.51 31.18
CA PRO A 8 42.42 -3.90 29.88
C PRO A 8 42.10 -5.40 29.82
N ALA A 9 40.99 -5.75 29.16
CA ALA A 9 40.63 -7.14 28.96
C ALA A 9 41.56 -7.84 27.95
N SER A 10 41.78 -9.15 28.14
CA SER A 10 42.56 -9.98 27.24
C SER A 10 41.65 -10.94 26.49
N ALA A 11 41.90 -11.19 25.20
CA ALA A 11 41.17 -12.18 24.41
C ALA A 11 41.28 -13.61 24.97
N ALA A 12 42.39 -13.91 25.72
CA ALA A 12 42.55 -15.18 26.40
C ALA A 12 41.55 -15.41 27.56
N ALA A 13 40.97 -14.33 28.09
CA ALA A 13 39.97 -14.40 29.16
C ALA A 13 38.54 -14.70 28.64
N LEU A 14 38.31 -14.75 27.33
CA LEU A 14 37.02 -15.11 26.75
C LEU A 14 36.71 -16.60 27.01
N PRO A 15 35.51 -16.93 27.51
CA PRO A 15 35.08 -18.31 27.69
C PRO A 15 34.95 -19.03 26.38
N SER A 16 35.15 -20.35 26.39
CA SER A 16 34.89 -21.18 25.22
C SER A 16 33.38 -21.24 24.91
N LEU A 17 33.04 -21.40 23.65
CA LEU A 17 31.66 -21.56 23.19
C LEU A 17 30.94 -22.70 23.93
N ASP A 18 31.60 -23.84 24.11
CA ASP A 18 31.05 -24.99 24.81
C ASP A 18 30.76 -24.71 26.30
N ARG A 19 31.61 -23.92 26.94
CA ARG A 19 31.36 -23.50 28.34
C ARG A 19 30.09 -22.64 28.41
N LEU A 20 29.93 -21.69 27.52
CA LEU A 20 28.72 -20.83 27.48
C LEU A 20 27.47 -21.65 27.19
N LEU A 21 27.50 -22.56 26.24
CA LEU A 21 26.35 -23.43 25.90
C LEU A 21 25.91 -24.35 27.04
N ARG A 22 26.74 -24.55 28.07
CA ARG A 22 26.42 -25.33 29.28
C ARG A 22 25.88 -24.48 30.43
N LEU A 23 25.81 -23.17 30.27
CA LEU A 23 25.26 -22.30 31.33
C LEU A 23 23.78 -22.60 31.54
N PRO A 24 23.33 -22.87 32.79
CA PRO A 24 21.90 -23.09 33.07
C PRO A 24 21.02 -21.94 32.61
N ALA A 25 21.53 -20.71 32.65
CA ALA A 25 20.82 -19.51 32.20
C ALA A 25 20.41 -19.56 30.71
N LEU A 26 21.13 -20.32 29.86
CA LEU A 26 20.81 -20.44 28.42
C LEU A 26 19.88 -21.61 28.12
N ALA A 27 19.50 -22.44 29.09
CA ALA A 27 18.67 -23.62 28.85
C ALA A 27 17.33 -23.27 28.17
N ALA A 28 16.63 -22.26 28.72
CA ALA A 28 15.34 -21.81 28.16
C ALA A 28 15.49 -21.25 26.74
N LEU A 29 16.55 -20.49 26.43
CA LEU A 29 16.81 -19.98 25.09
C LEU A 29 17.11 -21.11 24.10
N ILE A 30 17.88 -22.13 24.53
CA ILE A 30 18.21 -23.29 23.70
C ILE A 30 16.95 -24.12 23.44
N GLU A 31 16.07 -24.30 24.41
CA GLU A 31 14.78 -24.98 24.27
C GLU A 31 13.84 -24.22 23.31
N GLY A 32 13.73 -22.90 23.48
CA GLY A 32 12.80 -22.08 22.67
C GLY A 32 13.27 -21.81 21.24
N HIS A 33 14.58 -21.68 20.99
CA HIS A 33 15.14 -21.25 19.70
C HIS A 33 16.05 -22.26 19.02
N GLY A 34 16.33 -23.37 19.66
CA GLY A 34 17.20 -24.44 19.18
C GLY A 34 18.69 -24.18 19.36
N ARG A 35 19.45 -25.26 19.67
CA ARG A 35 20.89 -25.19 19.97
C ARG A 35 21.70 -24.56 18.84
N SER A 36 21.38 -24.84 17.57
CA SER A 36 22.13 -24.32 16.42
C SER A 36 22.04 -22.79 16.33
N ARG A 37 20.84 -22.23 16.55
CA ARG A 37 20.63 -20.78 16.50
C ARG A 37 21.39 -20.07 17.63
N ILE A 38 21.25 -20.55 18.85
CA ILE A 38 21.95 -19.98 20.00
C ILE A 38 23.47 -20.08 19.83
N THR A 39 23.98 -21.21 19.26
CA THR A 39 25.40 -21.35 18.93
C THR A 39 25.90 -20.28 17.96
N GLN A 40 25.11 -19.98 16.93
CA GLN A 40 25.45 -18.93 15.96
C GLN A 40 25.50 -17.55 16.62
N LEU A 41 24.50 -17.19 17.41
CA LEU A 41 24.44 -15.91 18.12
C LEU A 41 25.60 -15.76 19.13
N LEU A 42 25.93 -16.83 19.86
CA LEU A 42 27.08 -16.83 20.76
C LEU A 42 28.39 -16.60 20.02
N ARG A 43 28.59 -17.21 18.85
CA ARG A 43 29.78 -16.95 18.02
C ARG A 43 29.88 -15.48 17.61
N SER A 44 28.78 -14.89 17.17
CA SER A 44 28.72 -13.48 16.80
C SER A 44 29.00 -12.57 18.00
N HIS A 45 28.43 -12.89 19.16
CA HIS A 45 28.65 -12.15 20.41
C HIS A 45 30.13 -12.23 20.86
N LEU A 46 30.72 -13.42 20.86
CA LEU A 46 32.13 -13.61 21.18
C LEU A 46 33.05 -12.88 20.20
N GLN A 47 32.70 -12.85 18.91
CA GLN A 47 33.48 -12.12 17.91
C GLN A 47 33.41 -10.61 18.16
N MET A 48 32.25 -10.06 18.43
CA MET A 48 32.07 -8.65 18.80
C MET A 48 32.89 -8.29 20.05
N LEU A 49 32.93 -9.16 21.07
CA LEU A 49 33.76 -8.94 22.24
C LEU A 49 35.26 -8.99 21.90
N ARG A 50 35.72 -9.88 21.03
CA ARG A 50 37.13 -9.91 20.55
C ARG A 50 37.52 -8.61 19.86
N ASP A 51 36.64 -8.10 18.99
CA ASP A 51 36.88 -6.88 18.22
C ASP A 51 36.98 -5.67 19.17
N ARG A 52 36.12 -5.59 20.20
CA ARG A 52 36.18 -4.54 21.25
C ARG A 52 37.43 -4.65 22.13
N ILE A 53 37.87 -5.85 22.49
CA ILE A 53 39.10 -6.09 23.19
C ILE A 53 40.30 -5.61 22.36
N SER A 54 40.36 -5.98 21.10
CA SER A 54 41.43 -5.58 20.18
C SER A 54 41.49 -4.06 19.98
N ALA A 55 40.35 -3.39 20.03
CA ALA A 55 40.26 -1.94 19.97
C ALA A 55 40.56 -1.23 21.33
N GLY A 56 40.87 -1.98 22.39
CA GLY A 56 41.13 -1.40 23.73
C GLY A 56 39.87 -0.82 24.39
N GLN A 57 38.67 -1.20 23.96
CA GLN A 57 37.38 -0.63 24.40
C GLN A 57 36.75 -1.43 25.55
N LEU A 58 37.40 -2.45 26.09
CA LEU A 58 36.83 -3.31 27.12
C LEU A 58 37.83 -3.51 28.27
N SER A 59 37.38 -3.31 29.48
CA SER A 59 38.11 -3.66 30.69
C SER A 59 37.78 -5.07 31.17
N THR A 60 38.64 -5.65 32.01
CA THR A 60 38.44 -7.00 32.58
C THR A 60 37.09 -7.14 33.32
N PRO A 61 36.63 -6.17 34.16
CA PRO A 61 35.32 -6.24 34.81
C PRO A 61 34.17 -6.21 33.79
N GLN A 62 34.27 -5.34 32.79
CA GLN A 62 33.25 -5.26 31.73
C GLN A 62 33.15 -6.53 30.89
N LEU A 63 34.26 -7.20 30.62
CA LEU A 63 34.27 -8.50 29.94
C LEU A 63 33.60 -9.57 30.81
N GLN A 64 33.87 -9.62 32.10
CA GLN A 64 33.25 -10.55 33.03
C GLN A 64 31.73 -10.37 33.05
N GLU A 65 31.25 -9.13 33.15
CA GLU A 65 29.85 -8.78 33.10
C GLU A 65 29.20 -9.20 31.79
N ALA A 66 29.84 -8.95 30.60
CA ALA A 66 29.29 -9.25 29.30
C ALA A 66 29.16 -10.77 29.01
N VAL A 67 29.88 -11.62 29.73
CA VAL A 67 29.80 -13.08 29.63
C VAL A 67 29.10 -13.74 30.81
N ASP A 68 28.65 -12.94 31.80
CA ASP A 68 27.82 -13.43 32.89
C ASP A 68 26.46 -13.89 32.42
N GLY A 69 25.89 -14.92 33.06
CA GLY A 69 24.67 -15.56 32.63
C GLY A 69 23.50 -14.61 32.31
N PRO A 70 23.08 -13.75 33.25
CA PRO A 70 22.00 -12.80 33.02
C PRO A 70 22.26 -11.78 31.91
N ALA A 71 23.45 -11.18 31.86
CA ALA A 71 23.82 -10.20 30.85
C ALA A 71 23.93 -10.85 29.45
N LEU A 72 24.47 -12.06 29.41
CA LEU A 72 24.55 -12.84 28.16
C LEU A 72 23.17 -13.21 27.63
N VAL A 73 22.23 -13.64 28.50
CA VAL A 73 20.83 -13.89 28.13
C VAL A 73 20.20 -12.63 27.54
N ALA A 74 20.34 -11.49 28.22
CA ALA A 74 19.79 -10.22 27.73
C ALA A 74 20.36 -9.81 26.35
N ALA A 75 21.67 -10.02 26.13
CA ALA A 75 22.31 -9.73 24.85
C ALA A 75 21.81 -10.66 23.72
N LEU A 76 21.61 -11.94 24.01
CA LEU A 76 21.09 -12.91 23.05
C LEU A 76 19.60 -12.68 22.76
N ASP A 77 18.80 -12.37 23.78
CA ASP A 77 17.39 -11.97 23.60
C ASP A 77 17.26 -10.73 22.72
N ALA A 78 18.09 -9.73 22.95
CA ALA A 78 18.13 -8.54 22.12
C ALA A 78 18.49 -8.86 20.65
N ALA A 79 19.46 -9.76 20.44
CA ALA A 79 19.85 -10.22 19.11
C ALA A 79 18.73 -11.03 18.44
N LEU A 80 18.07 -11.94 19.17
CA LEU A 80 16.91 -12.69 18.69
C LEU A 80 15.76 -11.76 18.32
N ALA A 81 15.47 -10.76 19.17
CA ALA A 81 14.45 -9.76 18.90
C ALA A 81 14.79 -8.91 17.66
N ALA A 82 16.05 -8.58 17.46
CA ALA A 82 16.50 -7.86 16.25
C ALA A 82 16.33 -8.70 14.98
N ASP A 83 16.68 -9.98 15.03
CA ASP A 83 16.52 -10.92 13.92
C ASP A 83 15.04 -11.25 13.62
N ALA A 84 14.20 -11.28 14.66
CA ALA A 84 12.76 -11.53 14.54
C ALA A 84 11.98 -10.30 14.03
N ARG A 85 12.60 -9.13 13.93
CA ARG A 85 11.95 -7.95 13.34
C ARG A 85 11.67 -8.23 11.87
N LEU A 86 10.38 -8.31 11.54
CA LEU A 86 9.96 -8.34 10.14
C LEU A 86 10.42 -7.03 9.48
N GLU A 87 10.96 -7.11 8.26
CA GLU A 87 11.37 -5.92 7.51
C GLU A 87 10.18 -5.00 7.19
N LEU A 88 8.98 -5.60 6.95
CA LEU A 88 7.72 -4.85 6.84
C LEU A 88 7.19 -4.52 8.24
N GLN A 89 7.41 -3.28 8.65
CA GLN A 89 6.98 -2.80 9.96
C GLN A 89 5.71 -1.94 9.86
N PRO A 90 4.73 -2.13 10.76
CA PRO A 90 3.61 -1.21 10.86
C PRO A 90 4.12 0.18 11.27
N MET A 91 3.51 1.24 10.72
CA MET A 91 3.89 2.61 11.00
C MET A 91 2.67 3.52 11.13
N PHE A 92 2.86 4.71 11.68
CA PHE A 92 1.86 5.76 11.68
C PHE A 92 2.06 6.64 10.44
N ASN A 93 1.09 6.61 9.53
CA ASN A 93 1.05 7.49 8.37
C ASN A 93 0.42 8.83 8.75
N LEU A 94 1.24 9.84 8.96
CA LEU A 94 0.80 11.22 9.22
C LEU A 94 1.26 12.17 8.11
N THR A 95 1.40 11.68 6.89
CA THR A 95 1.85 12.45 5.72
C THR A 95 0.76 13.36 5.15
N GLY A 96 -0.51 13.07 5.45
CA GLY A 96 -1.67 13.69 4.81
C GLY A 96 -2.10 13.01 3.51
N THR A 97 -1.48 11.91 3.10
CA THR A 97 -1.90 11.11 1.94
C THR A 97 -2.49 9.79 2.41
N VAL A 98 -3.77 9.54 2.14
CA VAL A 98 -4.48 8.34 2.62
C VAL A 98 -3.99 7.10 1.90
N LEU A 99 -4.18 7.02 0.58
CA LEU A 99 -3.72 5.91 -0.25
C LEU A 99 -2.26 6.11 -0.68
N HIS A 100 -1.35 6.17 0.31
CA HIS A 100 0.06 6.44 0.07
C HIS A 100 0.75 5.24 -0.56
N THR A 101 1.26 5.39 -1.79
CA THR A 101 1.86 4.31 -2.61
C THR A 101 2.95 3.53 -1.86
N ASN A 102 3.84 4.24 -1.16
CA ASN A 102 4.99 3.62 -0.49
C ASN A 102 4.67 3.10 0.92
N LEU A 103 3.45 3.31 1.43
CA LEU A 103 3.02 2.91 2.77
C LEU A 103 1.93 1.85 2.75
N GLY A 104 1.77 1.13 1.63
CA GLY A 104 0.89 -0.03 1.52
C GLY A 104 -0.49 0.25 0.96
N ARG A 105 -0.84 1.52 0.64
CA ARG A 105 -2.14 1.95 0.09
C ARG A 105 -3.32 1.63 1.02
N ALA A 106 -4.38 0.94 0.52
CA ALA A 106 -5.57 0.65 1.31
C ALA A 106 -5.31 -0.37 2.42
N LEU A 107 -5.84 -0.09 3.61
CA LEU A 107 -5.89 -1.05 4.71
C LEU A 107 -7.11 -1.94 4.57
N LEU A 108 -6.96 -3.21 4.93
CA LEU A 108 -8.06 -4.18 4.86
C LEU A 108 -9.02 -4.03 6.06
N PRO A 109 -10.33 -4.17 5.84
CA PRO A 109 -11.30 -4.24 6.93
C PRO A 109 -11.20 -5.57 7.71
N ASP A 110 -11.67 -5.59 8.95
CA ASP A 110 -11.64 -6.78 9.84
C ASP A 110 -12.25 -8.02 9.18
N ALA A 111 -13.33 -7.84 8.42
CA ALA A 111 -13.96 -8.93 7.68
C ALA A 111 -13.00 -9.61 6.70
N ALA A 112 -12.17 -8.82 6.02
CA ALA A 112 -11.16 -9.33 5.11
C ALA A 112 -9.99 -10.00 5.86
N VAL A 113 -9.54 -9.42 6.99
CA VAL A 113 -8.51 -10.03 7.85
C VAL A 113 -8.96 -11.40 8.34
N HIS A 114 -10.20 -11.53 8.82
CA HIS A 114 -10.76 -12.79 9.25
C HIS A 114 -10.88 -13.79 8.09
N ALA A 115 -11.31 -13.35 6.90
CA ALA A 115 -11.42 -14.21 5.72
C ALA A 115 -10.04 -14.75 5.28
N VAL A 116 -9.01 -13.90 5.26
CA VAL A 116 -7.62 -14.28 4.97
C VAL A 116 -7.12 -15.29 5.99
N THR A 117 -7.32 -15.04 7.28
CA THR A 117 -6.89 -15.96 8.35
C THR A 117 -7.51 -17.34 8.18
N ARG A 118 -8.83 -17.42 7.91
CA ARG A 118 -9.49 -18.70 7.62
C ARG A 118 -8.91 -19.40 6.39
N ALA A 119 -8.67 -18.65 5.31
CA ALA A 119 -8.11 -19.20 4.09
C ALA A 119 -6.68 -19.71 4.27
N MET A 120 -5.90 -19.13 5.21
CA MET A 120 -4.52 -19.55 5.50
C MET A 120 -4.45 -20.79 6.36
N THR A 121 -5.36 -20.93 7.33
CA THR A 121 -5.26 -21.93 8.42
C THR A 121 -6.04 -23.22 8.15
N ALA A 122 -6.83 -23.28 7.07
CA ALA A 122 -7.61 -24.47 6.70
C ALA A 122 -7.57 -24.73 5.19
N PRO A 123 -7.82 -25.97 4.74
CA PRO A 123 -8.20 -26.24 3.36
C PRO A 123 -9.50 -25.50 3.02
N VAL A 124 -9.55 -24.90 1.82
CA VAL A 124 -10.71 -24.15 1.33
C VAL A 124 -11.11 -24.63 -0.07
N ASP A 125 -12.35 -24.43 -0.43
CA ASP A 125 -12.96 -24.80 -1.70
C ASP A 125 -12.59 -23.86 -2.87
N LEU A 126 -11.30 -23.53 -2.98
CA LEU A 126 -10.77 -22.55 -3.94
C LEU A 126 -11.07 -22.91 -5.41
N GLU A 127 -10.85 -24.17 -5.78
CA GLU A 127 -11.13 -24.69 -7.14
C GLU A 127 -12.04 -25.94 -7.05
N PHE A 128 -12.89 -26.00 -6.03
CA PHE A 128 -13.79 -27.13 -5.81
C PHE A 128 -15.23 -26.64 -5.60
N ASP A 129 -16.14 -27.08 -6.44
CA ASP A 129 -17.57 -26.82 -6.29
C ASP A 129 -18.15 -27.86 -5.31
N ILE A 130 -18.40 -27.44 -4.08
CA ILE A 130 -18.91 -28.32 -3.01
C ILE A 130 -20.28 -28.89 -3.39
N THR A 131 -21.15 -28.10 -4.04
CA THR A 131 -22.50 -28.50 -4.41
C THR A 131 -22.49 -29.60 -5.47
N ARG A 132 -21.58 -29.50 -6.44
CA ARG A 132 -21.49 -30.42 -7.58
C ARG A 132 -20.46 -31.54 -7.37
N GLY A 133 -19.64 -31.46 -6.30
CA GLY A 133 -18.58 -32.43 -5.99
C GLY A 133 -17.49 -32.53 -7.05
N ARG A 134 -17.21 -31.43 -7.79
CA ARG A 134 -16.25 -31.43 -8.89
C ARG A 134 -15.43 -30.13 -8.93
N ARG A 135 -14.48 -30.07 -9.85
CA ARG A 135 -13.67 -28.86 -10.05
C ARG A 135 -14.55 -27.66 -10.41
N GLY A 136 -14.35 -26.56 -9.68
CA GLY A 136 -14.95 -25.26 -9.90
C GLY A 136 -13.96 -24.23 -10.45
N ASP A 137 -14.48 -23.04 -10.74
CA ASP A 137 -13.67 -21.89 -11.10
C ASP A 137 -13.22 -21.16 -9.82
N ARG A 138 -11.93 -20.90 -9.71
CA ARG A 138 -11.28 -20.20 -8.59
C ARG A 138 -11.89 -18.84 -8.29
N ASP A 139 -12.19 -18.08 -9.34
CA ASP A 139 -12.57 -16.68 -9.24
C ASP A 139 -14.11 -16.48 -9.22
N ALA A 140 -14.89 -17.56 -9.33
CA ALA A 140 -16.34 -17.50 -9.57
C ALA A 140 -17.11 -16.62 -8.58
N ARG A 141 -16.77 -16.68 -7.28
CA ARG A 141 -17.44 -15.89 -6.24
C ARG A 141 -17.15 -14.40 -6.39
N VAL A 142 -15.86 -14.05 -6.60
CA VAL A 142 -15.45 -12.66 -6.82
C VAL A 142 -16.04 -12.12 -8.12
N GLN A 143 -16.07 -12.92 -9.20
CA GLN A 143 -16.71 -12.55 -10.46
C GLN A 143 -18.20 -12.25 -10.27
N ALA A 144 -18.91 -13.11 -9.54
CA ALA A 144 -20.34 -12.91 -9.26
C ALA A 144 -20.60 -11.60 -8.48
N LEU A 145 -19.79 -11.32 -7.45
CA LEU A 145 -19.88 -10.07 -6.67
C LEU A 145 -19.56 -8.84 -7.53
N VAL A 146 -18.52 -8.89 -8.36
CA VAL A 146 -18.19 -7.77 -9.26
C VAL A 146 -19.35 -7.52 -10.24
N CYS A 147 -19.91 -8.57 -10.86
CA CYS A 147 -21.06 -8.41 -11.76
C CYS A 147 -22.29 -7.84 -11.04
N GLU A 148 -22.59 -8.33 -9.83
CA GLU A 148 -23.71 -7.84 -9.01
C GLU A 148 -23.56 -6.35 -8.69
N LEU A 149 -22.36 -5.92 -8.27
CA LEU A 149 -22.08 -4.56 -7.83
C LEU A 149 -21.94 -3.57 -8.99
N THR A 150 -21.47 -4.01 -10.15
CA THR A 150 -21.17 -3.13 -11.28
C THR A 150 -22.21 -3.16 -12.40
N GLY A 151 -23.06 -4.17 -12.42
CA GLY A 151 -23.97 -4.42 -13.56
C GLY A 151 -23.27 -5.02 -14.79
N ALA A 152 -21.99 -5.40 -14.70
CA ALA A 152 -21.26 -6.02 -15.79
C ALA A 152 -21.82 -7.41 -16.13
N GLU A 153 -21.79 -7.81 -17.41
CA GLU A 153 -22.20 -9.15 -17.85
C GLU A 153 -21.28 -10.26 -17.35
N ALA A 154 -19.97 -9.95 -17.26
CA ALA A 154 -18.94 -10.85 -16.76
C ALA A 154 -17.76 -10.06 -16.18
N ALA A 155 -16.96 -10.74 -15.35
CA ALA A 155 -15.74 -10.17 -14.81
C ALA A 155 -14.62 -11.22 -14.75
N THR A 156 -13.38 -10.76 -14.59
CA THR A 156 -12.22 -11.59 -14.29
C THR A 156 -11.24 -10.82 -13.42
N VAL A 157 -10.44 -11.52 -12.61
CA VAL A 157 -9.51 -10.91 -11.69
C VAL A 157 -8.10 -11.45 -11.86
N VAL A 158 -7.12 -10.59 -11.68
CA VAL A 158 -5.67 -10.88 -11.70
C VAL A 158 -4.98 -10.17 -10.54
N ASN A 159 -3.70 -10.40 -10.37
CA ASN A 159 -2.94 -9.97 -9.19
C ASN A 159 -2.74 -8.45 -9.04
N ASN A 160 -2.89 -7.65 -10.09
CA ASN A 160 -2.88 -6.17 -10.05
C ASN A 160 -3.41 -5.58 -11.36
N ASN A 161 -3.69 -4.27 -11.37
CA ASN A 161 -4.25 -3.60 -12.55
C ASN A 161 -3.28 -3.54 -13.75
N ALA A 162 -1.99 -3.44 -13.53
CA ALA A 162 -1.01 -3.51 -14.62
C ALA A 162 -1.08 -4.85 -15.35
N ALA A 163 -1.25 -5.96 -14.60
CA ALA A 163 -1.49 -7.28 -15.15
C ALA A 163 -2.84 -7.39 -15.88
N ALA A 164 -3.88 -6.70 -15.38
CA ALA A 164 -5.18 -6.64 -16.06
C ALA A 164 -5.06 -5.98 -17.43
N VAL A 165 -4.42 -4.82 -17.50
CA VAL A 165 -4.18 -4.11 -18.77
C VAL A 165 -3.30 -4.94 -19.71
N LEU A 166 -2.22 -5.54 -19.23
CA LEU A 166 -1.36 -6.42 -20.02
C LEU A 166 -2.13 -7.61 -20.60
N LEU A 167 -2.91 -8.30 -19.76
CA LEU A 167 -3.70 -9.47 -20.16
C LEU A 167 -4.77 -9.11 -21.19
N LEU A 168 -5.51 -8.02 -20.94
CA LEU A 168 -6.54 -7.50 -21.81
C LEU A 168 -5.97 -7.19 -23.20
N LEU A 169 -4.92 -6.38 -23.26
CA LEU A 169 -4.28 -5.97 -24.50
C LEU A 169 -3.69 -7.15 -25.27
N ASN A 170 -3.02 -8.08 -24.58
CA ASN A 170 -2.48 -9.29 -25.18
C ASN A 170 -3.60 -10.19 -25.76
N SER A 171 -4.75 -10.24 -25.10
CA SER A 171 -5.89 -11.07 -25.52
C SER A 171 -6.67 -10.49 -26.70
N LEU A 172 -6.81 -9.16 -26.75
CA LEU A 172 -7.71 -8.48 -27.68
C LEU A 172 -6.98 -7.77 -28.82
N ALA A 173 -5.75 -7.30 -28.60
CA ALA A 173 -5.03 -6.40 -29.49
C ALA A 173 -3.62 -6.87 -29.90
N ASN A 174 -3.24 -8.13 -29.61
CA ASN A 174 -1.92 -8.65 -29.99
C ASN A 174 -1.69 -8.50 -31.52
N ARG A 175 -0.59 -7.85 -31.89
CA ARG A 175 -0.17 -7.48 -33.27
C ARG A 175 -1.13 -6.52 -33.99
N ARG A 176 -2.10 -5.94 -33.28
CA ARG A 176 -3.05 -4.97 -33.80
C ARG A 176 -2.87 -3.61 -33.14
N GLU A 177 -3.56 -2.59 -33.67
CA GLU A 177 -3.48 -1.21 -33.22
C GLU A 177 -4.51 -0.93 -32.12
N VAL A 178 -4.07 -0.14 -31.11
CA VAL A 178 -4.90 0.39 -30.02
C VAL A 178 -4.81 1.90 -30.10
N VAL A 179 -5.95 2.56 -30.29
CA VAL A 179 -6.03 4.01 -30.42
C VAL A 179 -6.19 4.64 -29.04
N VAL A 180 -5.29 5.55 -28.68
CA VAL A 180 -5.27 6.22 -27.35
C VAL A 180 -5.01 7.70 -27.55
N SER A 181 -5.66 8.55 -26.76
CA SER A 181 -5.34 9.99 -26.70
C SER A 181 -3.91 10.23 -26.21
N ARG A 182 -3.15 11.10 -26.88
CA ARG A 182 -1.80 11.47 -26.44
C ARG A 182 -1.77 12.08 -25.05
N GLY A 183 -2.83 12.80 -24.66
CA GLY A 183 -3.01 13.34 -23.32
C GLY A 183 -3.22 12.28 -22.23
N GLU A 184 -3.42 11.00 -22.57
CA GLU A 184 -3.69 9.88 -21.65
C GLU A 184 -2.53 8.89 -21.51
N LEU A 185 -1.35 9.22 -22.07
CA LEU A 185 -0.15 8.38 -21.97
C LEU A 185 0.52 8.55 -20.62
N VAL A 186 -0.09 7.94 -19.59
CA VAL A 186 0.32 8.06 -18.20
C VAL A 186 1.57 7.24 -17.87
N GLU A 187 2.40 7.78 -16.95
CA GLU A 187 3.40 7.03 -16.20
C GLU A 187 3.01 6.99 -14.72
N ILE A 188 3.00 5.80 -14.13
CA ILE A 188 2.65 5.57 -12.73
C ILE A 188 3.79 4.82 -12.03
N GLY A 189 4.19 5.29 -10.82
CA GLY A 189 5.10 4.57 -9.93
C GLY A 189 6.51 4.31 -10.49
N GLY A 190 7.00 5.18 -11.37
CA GLY A 190 8.40 5.19 -11.83
C GLY A 190 8.78 4.18 -12.91
N ALA A 191 7.88 3.27 -13.31
CA ALA A 191 8.17 2.28 -14.34
C ALA A 191 6.95 1.83 -15.16
N PHE A 192 5.72 2.07 -14.71
CA PHE A 192 4.52 1.69 -15.44
C PHE A 192 4.16 2.81 -16.42
N ARG A 193 4.46 2.60 -17.69
CA ARG A 193 4.09 3.48 -18.80
C ARG A 193 3.14 2.75 -19.71
N ILE A 194 2.01 3.34 -20.03
CA ILE A 194 1.02 2.75 -20.96
C ILE A 194 1.66 2.29 -22.28
N PRO A 195 2.51 3.10 -22.96
CA PRO A 195 3.18 2.67 -24.20
C PRO A 195 4.03 1.40 -24.03
N ASP A 196 4.74 1.28 -22.91
CA ASP A 196 5.62 0.13 -22.65
C ASP A 196 4.82 -1.15 -22.33
N VAL A 197 3.71 -1.00 -21.60
CA VAL A 197 2.77 -2.10 -21.33
C VAL A 197 2.12 -2.57 -22.63
N MET A 198 1.66 -1.67 -23.50
CA MET A 198 1.11 -2.00 -24.82
C MET A 198 2.12 -2.78 -25.66
N ARG A 199 3.35 -2.31 -25.72
CA ARG A 199 4.43 -3.01 -26.45
C ARG A 199 4.69 -4.39 -25.86
N SER A 200 4.74 -4.53 -24.54
CA SER A 200 4.92 -5.80 -23.84
C SER A 200 3.75 -6.77 -24.07
N ALA A 201 2.54 -6.24 -24.23
CA ALA A 201 1.35 -7.01 -24.60
C ALA A 201 1.34 -7.45 -26.07
N GLY A 202 2.28 -6.97 -26.89
CA GLY A 202 2.30 -7.19 -28.34
C GLY A 202 1.35 -6.29 -29.13
N ALA A 203 0.70 -5.31 -28.49
CA ALA A 203 -0.16 -4.33 -29.14
C ALA A 203 0.67 -3.20 -29.76
N ARG A 204 0.11 -2.53 -30.77
CA ARG A 204 0.69 -1.34 -31.40
C ARG A 204 -0.07 -0.11 -30.94
N LEU A 205 0.61 0.79 -30.24
CA LEU A 205 0.03 2.08 -29.86
C LEU A 205 -0.17 2.95 -31.10
N LEU A 206 -1.36 3.51 -31.25
CA LEU A 206 -1.71 4.54 -32.22
C LEU A 206 -2.19 5.79 -31.44
N GLU A 207 -1.32 6.78 -31.32
CA GLU A 207 -1.59 8.02 -30.58
C GLU A 207 -2.39 9.00 -31.42
N VAL A 208 -3.44 9.60 -30.83
CA VAL A 208 -4.27 10.62 -31.49
C VAL A 208 -4.31 11.92 -30.70
N GLY A 209 -4.65 13.01 -31.38
CA GLY A 209 -4.71 14.34 -30.80
C GLY A 209 -3.36 14.89 -30.37
N THR A 210 -3.39 15.79 -29.39
CA THR A 210 -2.22 16.42 -28.77
C THR A 210 -2.23 16.22 -27.25
N THR A 211 -1.20 16.71 -26.55
CA THR A 211 -1.11 16.56 -25.09
C THR A 211 -2.33 17.12 -24.34
N ASN A 212 -2.87 18.27 -24.79
CA ASN A 212 -3.95 18.99 -24.10
C ASN A 212 -5.28 18.96 -24.86
N ARG A 213 -5.32 18.53 -26.10
CA ARG A 213 -6.55 18.55 -26.91
C ARG A 213 -6.65 17.32 -27.79
N THR A 214 -7.75 16.61 -27.64
CA THR A 214 -8.17 15.50 -28.51
C THR A 214 -9.64 15.66 -28.84
N HIS A 215 -9.97 15.51 -30.10
CA HIS A 215 -11.31 15.69 -30.65
C HIS A 215 -11.86 14.37 -31.22
N PRO A 216 -13.19 14.20 -31.33
CA PRO A 216 -13.81 13.00 -31.92
C PRO A 216 -13.22 12.63 -33.30
N ALA A 217 -12.98 13.62 -34.14
CA ALA A 217 -12.40 13.41 -35.47
C ALA A 217 -11.01 12.77 -35.44
N ASP A 218 -10.22 13.01 -34.41
CA ASP A 218 -8.87 12.43 -34.25
C ASP A 218 -8.97 10.90 -34.10
N PHE A 219 -9.97 10.41 -33.36
CA PHE A 219 -10.24 8.98 -33.22
C PHE A 219 -10.79 8.38 -34.50
N THR A 220 -11.81 8.99 -35.09
CA THR A 220 -12.45 8.50 -36.32
C THR A 220 -11.46 8.38 -37.48
N HIS A 221 -10.56 9.37 -37.66
CA HIS A 221 -9.56 9.34 -38.74
C HIS A 221 -8.45 8.29 -38.50
N ALA A 222 -8.20 7.91 -37.24
CA ALA A 222 -7.17 6.94 -36.89
C ALA A 222 -7.64 5.49 -37.03
N ILE A 223 -8.95 5.25 -37.04
CA ILE A 223 -9.51 3.89 -37.13
C ILE A 223 -9.24 3.32 -38.52
N GLY A 224 -8.67 2.11 -38.59
CA GLY A 224 -8.37 1.40 -39.82
C GLY A 224 -8.50 -0.12 -39.68
N ALA A 225 -8.21 -0.86 -40.73
CA ALA A 225 -8.33 -2.31 -40.76
C ALA A 225 -7.53 -3.06 -39.69
N ARG A 226 -6.48 -2.43 -39.18
CA ARG A 226 -5.64 -3.01 -38.12
C ARG A 226 -6.07 -2.62 -36.72
N THR A 227 -6.97 -1.68 -36.55
CA THR A 227 -7.47 -1.26 -35.23
C THR A 227 -8.19 -2.40 -34.52
N ALA A 228 -7.82 -2.69 -33.29
CA ALA A 228 -8.44 -3.73 -32.46
C ALA A 228 -9.47 -3.17 -31.50
N LEU A 229 -9.17 -1.99 -30.91
CA LEU A 229 -9.99 -1.35 -29.91
C LEU A 229 -9.60 0.13 -29.75
N LEU A 230 -10.49 0.92 -29.17
CA LEU A 230 -10.19 2.22 -28.61
C LEU A 230 -9.95 2.05 -27.10
N MET A 231 -9.01 2.79 -26.56
CA MET A 231 -8.71 2.75 -25.13
C MET A 231 -8.67 4.16 -24.53
N GLU A 232 -9.44 4.35 -23.49
CA GLU A 232 -9.39 5.52 -22.61
C GLU A 232 -8.59 5.16 -21.37
N VAL A 233 -7.64 6.05 -20.96
CA VAL A 233 -6.86 5.88 -19.74
C VAL A 233 -7.11 7.07 -18.84
N HIS A 234 -7.65 6.80 -17.66
CA HIS A 234 -7.95 7.84 -16.68
C HIS A 234 -6.66 8.46 -16.12
N ALA A 235 -6.60 9.80 -16.11
CA ALA A 235 -5.47 10.56 -15.59
C ALA A 235 -5.46 10.53 -14.06
N SER A 236 -4.95 9.45 -13.48
CA SER A 236 -5.03 9.15 -12.06
C SER A 236 -4.00 9.86 -11.17
N ASN A 237 -2.96 10.48 -11.76
CA ASN A 237 -1.85 11.09 -11.01
C ASN A 237 -1.35 12.44 -11.58
N TYR A 238 -2.06 12.99 -12.56
CA TYR A 238 -1.79 14.31 -13.13
C TYR A 238 -3.08 14.98 -13.59
N THR A 239 -3.04 16.29 -13.77
CA THR A 239 -4.12 17.08 -14.37
C THR A 239 -3.58 17.89 -15.53
N ILE A 240 -4.36 18.01 -16.62
CA ILE A 240 -4.10 18.93 -17.72
C ILE A 240 -5.09 20.08 -17.56
N SER A 241 -4.58 21.30 -17.42
CA SER A 241 -5.40 22.49 -17.20
C SER A 241 -5.12 23.57 -18.26
N GLY A 242 -6.02 24.54 -18.40
CA GLY A 242 -5.92 25.63 -19.36
C GLY A 242 -6.78 25.36 -20.60
N PHE A 243 -6.24 25.60 -21.80
CA PHE A 243 -6.96 25.41 -23.06
C PHE A 243 -6.96 23.92 -23.46
N THR A 244 -7.91 23.16 -22.93
CA THR A 244 -7.99 21.70 -23.06
C THR A 244 -9.25 21.26 -23.80
N ALA A 245 -9.22 20.04 -24.38
CA ALA A 245 -10.37 19.32 -24.88
C ALA A 245 -10.14 17.81 -24.70
N LYS A 246 -11.11 17.13 -24.14
CA LYS A 246 -11.15 15.66 -24.00
C LYS A 246 -12.44 15.14 -24.61
N VAL A 247 -12.38 13.98 -25.24
CA VAL A 247 -13.59 13.25 -25.68
C VAL A 247 -14.08 12.46 -24.48
N ASP A 248 -15.36 12.59 -24.14
CA ASP A 248 -15.96 11.84 -23.04
C ASP A 248 -16.17 10.35 -23.42
N THR A 249 -16.32 9.51 -22.41
CA THR A 249 -16.46 8.06 -22.57
C THR A 249 -17.64 7.67 -23.46
N ALA A 250 -18.78 8.38 -23.37
CA ALA A 250 -19.96 8.09 -24.18
C ALA A 250 -19.73 8.40 -25.65
N ALA A 251 -19.08 9.52 -25.97
CA ALA A 251 -18.71 9.86 -27.33
C ALA A 251 -17.67 8.88 -27.90
N MET A 252 -16.68 8.47 -27.09
CA MET A 252 -15.71 7.44 -27.50
C MET A 252 -16.38 6.09 -27.76
N ALA A 253 -17.37 5.68 -26.93
CA ALA A 253 -18.13 4.46 -27.13
C ALA A 253 -18.91 4.51 -28.43
N ALA A 254 -19.60 5.62 -28.71
CA ALA A 254 -20.33 5.79 -29.97
C ALA A 254 -19.42 5.63 -31.21
N ILE A 255 -18.24 6.27 -31.21
CA ILE A 255 -17.24 6.14 -32.28
C ILE A 255 -16.77 4.69 -32.43
N ALA A 256 -16.41 4.04 -31.31
CA ALA A 256 -15.94 2.67 -31.33
C ALA A 256 -17.01 1.71 -31.92
N HIS A 257 -18.24 1.82 -31.43
CA HIS A 257 -19.35 0.95 -31.83
C HIS A 257 -19.77 1.16 -33.30
N GLU A 258 -19.76 2.40 -33.82
CA GLU A 258 -20.00 2.70 -35.25
C GLU A 258 -19.03 1.92 -36.16
N HIS A 259 -17.78 1.68 -35.65
CA HIS A 259 -16.77 0.92 -36.38
C HIS A 259 -16.70 -0.56 -35.98
N GLY A 260 -17.61 -1.06 -35.15
CA GLY A 260 -17.62 -2.44 -34.67
C GLY A 260 -16.45 -2.79 -33.75
N LEU A 261 -15.86 -1.79 -33.09
CA LEU A 261 -14.70 -1.92 -32.16
C LEU A 261 -15.17 -1.82 -30.70
N PRO A 262 -14.53 -2.51 -29.77
CA PRO A 262 -14.78 -2.29 -28.35
C PRO A 262 -14.08 -1.04 -27.84
N LEU A 263 -14.73 -0.35 -26.88
CA LEU A 263 -14.11 0.66 -26.02
C LEU A 263 -13.67 0.01 -24.71
N VAL A 264 -12.41 0.19 -24.37
CA VAL A 264 -11.80 -0.22 -23.09
C VAL A 264 -11.45 0.99 -22.27
N VAL A 265 -11.84 1.03 -21.00
CA VAL A 265 -11.46 2.10 -20.06
C VAL A 265 -10.57 1.55 -18.97
N ASP A 266 -9.34 2.06 -18.86
CA ASP A 266 -8.50 1.89 -17.68
C ASP A 266 -8.84 2.98 -16.66
N LEU A 267 -9.79 2.69 -15.79
CA LEU A 267 -10.25 3.62 -14.76
C LEU A 267 -9.22 3.79 -13.64
N GLY A 268 -8.51 2.73 -13.29
CA GLY A 268 -7.43 2.72 -12.31
C GLY A 268 -7.87 2.90 -10.87
N SER A 269 -8.73 3.86 -10.54
CA SER A 269 -9.15 4.22 -9.18
C SER A 269 -9.98 3.13 -8.47
N GLY A 270 -10.87 2.46 -9.19
CA GLY A 270 -11.68 1.36 -8.68
C GLY A 270 -12.82 1.77 -7.75
N SER A 271 -13.39 2.97 -7.91
CA SER A 271 -14.56 3.35 -7.12
C SER A 271 -15.78 2.54 -7.51
N LEU A 272 -16.45 1.92 -6.51
CA LEU A 272 -17.73 1.20 -6.66
C LEU A 272 -18.89 1.94 -5.98
N CYS A 273 -18.65 3.11 -5.40
CA CYS A 273 -19.67 3.96 -4.81
C CYS A 273 -19.42 5.42 -5.17
N ASP A 274 -20.49 6.21 -5.23
CA ASP A 274 -20.37 7.65 -5.41
C ASP A 274 -19.75 8.28 -4.15
N LEU A 275 -18.52 8.78 -4.29
CA LEU A 275 -17.79 9.43 -3.21
C LEU A 275 -18.46 10.72 -2.75
N ALA A 276 -19.27 11.38 -3.59
CA ALA A 276 -20.00 12.60 -3.22
C ALA A 276 -21.01 12.36 -2.10
N SER A 277 -21.56 11.14 -2.00
CA SER A 277 -22.45 10.74 -0.90
C SER A 277 -21.75 10.74 0.48
N PHE A 278 -20.42 10.75 0.50
CA PHE A 278 -19.57 10.84 1.71
C PHE A 278 -18.91 12.21 1.88
N GLY A 279 -19.37 13.23 1.13
CA GLY A 279 -18.82 14.59 1.18
C GLY A 279 -17.45 14.74 0.50
N LEU A 280 -17.07 13.78 -0.33
CA LEU A 280 -15.83 13.77 -1.09
C LEU A 280 -16.08 14.26 -2.53
N PRO A 281 -15.05 14.70 -3.27
CA PRO A 281 -15.20 15.02 -4.67
C PRO A 281 -15.64 13.78 -5.47
N HIS A 282 -16.49 13.99 -6.49
CA HIS A 282 -16.96 12.92 -7.36
C HIS A 282 -15.79 12.28 -8.13
N GLU A 283 -15.73 10.96 -8.12
CA GLU A 283 -14.81 10.12 -8.92
C GLU A 283 -15.65 9.16 -9.76
N PRO A 284 -15.44 9.03 -11.07
CA PRO A 284 -16.20 8.12 -11.90
C PRO A 284 -16.20 6.71 -11.32
N THR A 285 -17.37 6.13 -11.18
CA THR A 285 -17.52 4.73 -10.75
C THR A 285 -17.42 3.77 -11.92
N VAL A 286 -17.19 2.48 -11.61
CA VAL A 286 -17.19 1.42 -12.62
C VAL A 286 -18.57 1.33 -13.27
N GLN A 287 -19.66 1.47 -12.49
CA GLN A 287 -21.04 1.44 -12.97
C GLN A 287 -21.33 2.57 -13.96
N GLU A 288 -20.95 3.81 -13.65
CA GLU A 288 -21.10 4.96 -14.52
C GLU A 288 -20.31 4.79 -15.81
N THR A 289 -19.10 4.27 -15.72
CA THR A 289 -18.23 4.04 -16.89
C THR A 289 -18.83 2.99 -17.83
N LEU A 290 -19.36 1.88 -17.30
CA LEU A 290 -20.07 0.88 -18.08
C LEU A 290 -21.37 1.44 -18.68
N ALA A 291 -22.15 2.20 -17.89
CA ALA A 291 -23.39 2.84 -18.36
C ALA A 291 -23.13 3.89 -19.47
N SER A 292 -21.94 4.49 -19.50
CA SER A 292 -21.50 5.39 -20.57
C SER A 292 -21.11 4.65 -21.87
N GLY A 293 -21.20 3.32 -21.90
CA GLY A 293 -20.97 2.51 -23.08
C GLY A 293 -19.60 1.87 -23.19
N ALA A 294 -18.77 1.91 -22.15
CA ALA A 294 -17.53 1.14 -22.13
C ALA A 294 -17.82 -0.37 -22.21
N ASP A 295 -17.16 -1.08 -23.11
CA ASP A 295 -17.30 -2.54 -23.25
C ASP A 295 -16.54 -3.30 -22.17
N LEU A 296 -15.40 -2.77 -21.74
CA LEU A 296 -14.59 -3.29 -20.63
C LEU A 296 -14.04 -2.15 -19.80
N VAL A 297 -14.05 -2.33 -18.49
CA VAL A 297 -13.41 -1.43 -17.51
C VAL A 297 -12.37 -2.22 -16.72
N CYS A 298 -11.14 -1.66 -16.62
CA CYS A 298 -10.08 -2.18 -15.75
C CYS A 298 -9.89 -1.29 -14.52
N PHE A 299 -9.69 -1.88 -13.36
CA PHE A 299 -9.47 -1.11 -12.13
C PHE A 299 -8.72 -1.88 -11.05
N SER A 300 -8.18 -1.13 -10.08
CA SER A 300 -7.37 -1.64 -8.96
C SER A 300 -8.23 -2.00 -7.75
N GLY A 301 -7.88 -3.07 -7.03
CA GLY A 301 -8.53 -3.43 -5.78
C GLY A 301 -8.01 -2.66 -4.56
N ASP A 302 -6.76 -2.22 -4.56
CA ASP A 302 -6.04 -1.64 -3.43
C ASP A 302 -6.02 -0.10 -3.38
N LYS A 303 -6.96 0.53 -4.10
CA LYS A 303 -7.16 1.98 -4.11
C LYS A 303 -8.51 2.34 -3.47
N LEU A 304 -9.39 3.05 -4.19
CA LEU A 304 -10.69 3.48 -3.66
C LEU A 304 -11.63 2.32 -3.31
N LEU A 305 -11.50 1.18 -4.00
CA LEU A 305 -12.22 -0.03 -3.60
C LEU A 305 -11.88 -0.47 -2.17
N GLY A 306 -10.70 -0.13 -1.63
CA GLY A 306 -10.31 -0.44 -0.25
C GLY A 306 -10.03 -1.92 0.03
N GLY A 307 -9.69 -2.68 -1.00
CA GLY A 307 -9.40 -4.10 -0.94
C GLY A 307 -7.90 -4.43 -1.03
N PRO A 308 -7.57 -5.70 -1.25
CA PRO A 308 -6.22 -6.15 -1.51
C PRO A 308 -5.75 -5.70 -2.89
N GLN A 309 -4.44 -5.77 -3.14
CA GLN A 309 -3.92 -5.59 -4.49
C GLN A 309 -4.56 -6.61 -5.44
N ALA A 310 -5.28 -6.10 -6.41
CA ALA A 310 -5.96 -6.85 -7.45
C ALA A 310 -6.09 -6.00 -8.72
N GLY A 311 -6.18 -6.64 -9.86
CA GLY A 311 -6.64 -6.05 -11.12
C GLY A 311 -7.94 -6.72 -11.52
N ILE A 312 -8.98 -5.93 -11.71
CA ILE A 312 -10.31 -6.41 -12.04
C ILE A 312 -10.64 -5.92 -13.46
N ILE A 313 -11.18 -6.81 -14.29
CA ILE A 313 -11.70 -6.48 -15.62
C ILE A 313 -13.18 -6.86 -15.63
N ALA A 314 -14.04 -5.91 -15.85
CA ALA A 314 -15.51 -6.11 -15.88
C ALA A 314 -16.11 -5.56 -17.17
N GLY A 315 -17.15 -6.18 -17.68
CA GLY A 315 -17.90 -5.74 -18.86
C GLY A 315 -18.48 -6.89 -19.67
N ARG A 316 -18.38 -6.83 -20.99
CA ARG A 316 -19.02 -7.76 -21.94
C ARG A 316 -18.51 -9.19 -21.80
N ALA A 317 -19.44 -10.13 -21.75
CA ALA A 317 -19.17 -11.55 -21.51
C ALA A 317 -18.30 -12.21 -22.60
N ASP A 318 -18.50 -11.85 -23.86
CA ASP A 318 -17.76 -12.41 -25.00
C ASP A 318 -16.27 -12.00 -24.94
N LEU A 319 -15.99 -10.76 -24.56
CA LEU A 319 -14.63 -10.24 -24.39
C LEU A 319 -13.93 -10.86 -23.17
N ILE A 320 -14.62 -10.94 -22.04
CA ILE A 320 -14.12 -11.61 -20.83
C ILE A 320 -13.82 -13.10 -21.11
N ALA A 321 -14.68 -13.79 -21.85
CA ALA A 321 -14.44 -15.17 -22.24
C ALA A 321 -13.17 -15.33 -23.10
N ARG A 322 -12.86 -14.38 -23.99
CA ARG A 322 -11.60 -14.35 -24.75
C ARG A 322 -10.40 -14.14 -23.84
N ILE A 323 -10.48 -13.21 -22.89
CA ILE A 323 -9.43 -12.90 -21.90
C ILE A 323 -9.16 -14.14 -21.04
N ASN A 324 -10.18 -14.82 -20.55
CA ASN A 324 -10.05 -16.00 -19.70
C ASN A 324 -9.40 -17.22 -20.40
N ARG A 325 -9.48 -17.29 -21.73
CA ARG A 325 -8.80 -18.34 -22.54
C ARG A 325 -7.31 -18.08 -22.72
N ASN A 326 -6.83 -16.86 -22.45
CA ASN A 326 -5.42 -16.52 -22.62
C ASN A 326 -4.55 -17.26 -21.58
N PRO A 327 -3.47 -17.98 -21.99
CA PRO A 327 -2.58 -18.66 -21.04
C PRO A 327 -1.97 -17.75 -19.95
N LEU A 328 -1.78 -16.45 -20.25
CA LEU A 328 -1.31 -15.47 -19.28
C LEU A 328 -2.24 -15.32 -18.07
N LYS A 329 -3.55 -15.57 -18.22
CA LYS A 329 -4.49 -15.55 -17.09
C LYS A 329 -4.03 -16.47 -15.95
N ARG A 330 -3.47 -17.65 -16.27
CA ARG A 330 -2.94 -18.56 -15.28
C ARG A 330 -1.67 -18.02 -14.59
N ALA A 331 -0.79 -17.37 -15.35
CA ALA A 331 0.43 -16.77 -14.81
C ALA A 331 0.15 -15.57 -13.90
N LEU A 332 -0.90 -14.81 -14.20
CA LEU A 332 -1.27 -13.56 -13.52
C LEU A 332 -2.36 -13.72 -12.45
N ARG A 333 -2.81 -14.94 -12.18
CA ARG A 333 -3.92 -15.21 -11.25
C ARG A 333 -3.61 -14.77 -9.81
N MET A 334 -4.63 -14.36 -9.10
CA MET A 334 -4.54 -14.09 -7.66
C MET A 334 -4.33 -15.37 -6.85
N ASP A 335 -3.66 -15.23 -5.70
CA ASP A 335 -3.58 -16.27 -4.68
C ASP A 335 -4.88 -16.37 -3.87
N LYS A 336 -4.98 -17.41 -3.01
CA LYS A 336 -6.19 -17.65 -2.22
C LYS A 336 -6.44 -16.60 -1.13
N MET A 337 -5.38 -15.97 -0.61
CA MET A 337 -5.50 -14.95 0.43
C MET A 337 -6.05 -13.65 -0.15
N GLY A 338 -5.51 -13.24 -1.32
CA GLY A 338 -6.01 -12.09 -2.06
C GLY A 338 -7.48 -12.27 -2.49
N LEU A 339 -7.86 -13.46 -2.97
CA LEU A 339 -9.26 -13.75 -3.33
C LEU A 339 -10.19 -13.69 -2.11
N ALA A 340 -9.81 -14.29 -0.98
CA ALA A 340 -10.61 -14.25 0.24
C ALA A 340 -10.78 -12.82 0.78
N ALA A 341 -9.70 -12.00 0.73
CA ALA A 341 -9.78 -10.60 1.11
C ALA A 341 -10.68 -9.81 0.16
N LEU A 342 -10.54 -10.00 -1.15
CA LEU A 342 -11.31 -9.28 -2.15
C LEU A 342 -12.80 -9.64 -2.08
N GLU A 343 -13.15 -10.93 -1.92
CA GLU A 343 -14.52 -11.40 -1.70
C GLU A 343 -15.15 -10.72 -0.48
N ALA A 344 -14.43 -10.70 0.65
CA ALA A 344 -14.93 -10.08 1.87
C ALA A 344 -15.11 -8.55 1.74
N VAL A 345 -14.21 -7.85 1.04
CA VAL A 345 -14.34 -6.41 0.79
C VAL A 345 -15.53 -6.13 -0.12
N LEU A 346 -15.67 -6.85 -1.23
CA LEU A 346 -16.79 -6.66 -2.16
C LEU A 346 -18.14 -6.91 -1.47
N ALA A 347 -18.21 -7.90 -0.56
CA ALA A 347 -19.43 -8.17 0.19
C ALA A 347 -19.89 -6.97 1.05
N LEU A 348 -18.96 -6.11 1.53
CA LEU A 348 -19.33 -4.90 2.31
C LEU A 348 -20.11 -3.88 1.48
N TYR A 349 -19.91 -3.85 0.18
CA TYR A 349 -20.61 -2.91 -0.72
C TYR A 349 -22.10 -3.20 -0.90
N ARG A 350 -22.57 -4.36 -0.43
CA ARG A 350 -24.01 -4.70 -0.34
C ARG A 350 -24.74 -3.92 0.76
N GLU A 351 -24.00 -3.31 1.68
CA GLU A 351 -24.52 -2.54 2.81
C GLU A 351 -23.96 -1.11 2.77
N PRO A 352 -24.38 -0.28 1.79
CA PRO A 352 -23.79 1.04 1.53
C PRO A 352 -23.88 1.99 2.72
N GLU A 353 -24.94 1.89 3.56
CA GLU A 353 -25.15 2.74 4.74
C GLU A 353 -24.10 2.49 5.84
N LEU A 354 -23.47 1.29 5.86
CA LEU A 354 -22.47 0.91 6.83
C LEU A 354 -21.05 0.97 6.26
N LEU A 355 -20.93 1.25 4.97
CA LEU A 355 -19.67 1.12 4.25
C LEU A 355 -18.58 2.05 4.80
N ALA A 356 -18.90 3.31 5.09
CA ALA A 356 -17.97 4.28 5.67
C ALA A 356 -17.47 3.88 7.07
N GLN A 357 -18.24 3.08 7.82
CA GLN A 357 -17.81 2.59 9.12
C GLN A 357 -16.92 1.36 9.01
N ARG A 358 -17.22 0.48 8.06
CA ARG A 358 -16.59 -0.85 7.94
C ARG A 358 -15.36 -0.87 7.05
N LEU A 359 -15.29 0.03 6.05
CA LEU A 359 -14.20 0.10 5.09
C LEU A 359 -13.18 1.16 5.52
N PRO A 360 -11.96 0.79 5.95
CA PRO A 360 -10.96 1.73 6.48
C PRO A 360 -10.67 2.89 5.53
N THR A 361 -10.60 2.63 4.21
CA THR A 361 -10.36 3.67 3.21
C THR A 361 -11.44 4.77 3.26
N LEU A 362 -12.72 4.40 3.20
CA LEU A 362 -13.81 5.38 3.27
C LEU A 362 -13.91 6.03 4.65
N ARG A 363 -13.77 5.26 5.73
CA ARG A 363 -13.75 5.78 7.09
C ARG A 363 -12.70 6.89 7.25
N THR A 364 -11.49 6.64 6.77
CA THR A 364 -10.40 7.62 6.83
C THR A 364 -10.65 8.83 5.94
N LEU A 365 -11.14 8.63 4.71
CA LEU A 365 -11.41 9.72 3.77
C LEU A 365 -12.56 10.62 4.24
N SER A 366 -13.62 10.07 4.82
CA SER A 366 -14.81 10.79 5.26
C SER A 366 -14.68 11.44 6.65
N ARG A 367 -13.54 11.33 7.35
CA ARG A 367 -13.31 11.98 8.65
C ARG A 367 -13.48 13.50 8.54
N SER A 368 -14.23 14.09 9.46
CA SER A 368 -14.43 15.54 9.53
C SER A 368 -13.17 16.26 10.04
N GLN A 369 -12.99 17.51 9.63
CA GLN A 369 -11.90 18.35 10.14
C GLN A 369 -12.04 18.57 11.65
N ASP A 370 -13.26 18.70 12.17
CA ASP A 370 -13.54 18.93 13.58
C ASP A 370 -13.12 17.73 14.47
N ASP A 371 -13.35 16.48 13.99
CA ASP A 371 -12.90 15.29 14.68
C ASP A 371 -11.38 15.26 14.80
N MET A 372 -10.68 15.60 13.72
CA MET A 372 -9.22 15.65 13.70
C MET A 372 -8.67 16.81 14.52
N ASP A 373 -9.31 17.96 14.54
CA ASP A 373 -8.92 19.09 15.40
C ASP A 373 -9.12 18.74 16.88
N SER A 374 -10.23 18.10 17.23
CA SER A 374 -10.49 17.58 18.58
C SER A 374 -9.41 16.56 19.00
N GLN A 375 -9.00 15.69 18.08
CA GLN A 375 -7.89 14.75 18.27
C GLN A 375 -6.55 15.50 18.49
N ALA A 376 -6.25 16.50 17.66
CA ALA A 376 -5.05 17.33 17.79
C ALA A 376 -5.01 18.03 19.15
N GLN A 377 -6.15 18.50 19.66
CA GLN A 377 -6.26 19.11 20.99
C GLN A 377 -5.85 18.13 22.10
N ARG A 378 -6.30 16.87 22.03
CA ARG A 378 -5.96 15.84 23.04
C ARG A 378 -4.47 15.49 22.99
N LEU A 379 -3.89 15.44 21.79
CA LEU A 379 -2.48 15.07 21.59
C LEU A 379 -1.50 16.20 21.93
N LEU A 380 -1.92 17.46 21.87
CA LEU A 380 -1.04 18.64 21.94
C LEU A 380 -0.17 18.67 23.22
N LEU A 381 -0.78 18.57 24.39
CA LEU A 381 -0.07 18.69 25.66
C LEU A 381 0.88 17.50 25.92
N PRO A 382 0.45 16.22 25.77
CA PRO A 382 1.35 15.09 25.94
C PRO A 382 2.55 15.13 25.00
N MET A 383 2.33 15.49 23.73
CA MET A 383 3.40 15.56 22.74
C MET A 383 4.35 16.73 23.00
N ARG A 384 3.83 17.89 23.43
CA ARG A 384 4.63 19.06 23.75
C ARG A 384 5.60 18.80 24.92
N SER A 385 5.15 18.07 25.96
CA SER A 385 5.99 17.71 27.09
C SER A 385 7.12 16.73 26.74
N ALA A 386 6.99 16.01 25.63
CA ALA A 386 8.00 15.06 25.15
C ALA A 386 9.04 15.68 24.20
N LEU A 387 8.78 16.89 23.70
CA LEU A 387 9.69 17.58 22.78
C LEU A 387 10.69 18.47 23.55
N ALA A 388 11.91 18.58 23.03
CA ALA A 388 12.91 19.51 23.56
C ALA A 388 12.47 20.97 23.36
N ALA A 389 13.03 21.89 24.18
CA ALA A 389 12.62 23.30 24.21
C ALA A 389 12.88 24.09 22.91
N ASP A 390 13.73 23.56 22.01
CA ASP A 390 14.00 24.15 20.70
C ASP A 390 12.93 23.83 19.63
N TYR A 391 11.91 23.03 19.99
CA TYR A 391 10.74 22.77 19.13
C TYR A 391 9.50 23.50 19.65
N SER A 392 8.73 24.06 18.72
CA SER A 392 7.38 24.57 18.98
C SER A 392 6.36 23.65 18.34
N LEU A 393 5.31 23.32 19.07
CA LEU A 393 4.21 22.45 18.63
C LEU A 393 2.89 23.20 18.76
N GLU A 394 2.13 23.22 17.68
CA GLU A 394 0.81 23.86 17.63
C GLU A 394 -0.19 23.00 16.81
N ARG A 395 -1.48 23.21 17.06
CA ARG A 395 -2.54 22.71 16.20
C ARG A 395 -2.61 23.56 14.95
N ALA A 396 -2.87 22.94 13.81
CA ALA A 396 -3.03 23.66 12.56
C ALA A 396 -4.06 22.99 11.64
N PRO A 397 -4.86 23.78 10.91
CA PRO A 397 -5.63 23.27 9.79
C PRO A 397 -4.67 22.78 8.69
N MET A 398 -5.05 21.73 8.00
CA MET A 398 -4.25 21.09 6.95
C MET A 398 -5.13 20.70 5.78
N HIS A 399 -4.48 20.23 4.72
CA HIS A 399 -5.14 19.60 3.59
C HIS A 399 -4.52 18.23 3.36
N SER A 400 -5.34 17.21 3.43
CA SER A 400 -4.98 15.85 3.05
C SER A 400 -5.27 15.60 1.58
N GLN A 401 -4.69 14.53 1.05
CA GLN A 401 -4.91 14.06 -0.31
C GLN A 401 -5.45 12.63 -0.28
N ILE A 402 -6.31 12.29 -1.26
CA ILE A 402 -6.76 10.92 -1.43
C ILE A 402 -5.55 10.02 -1.71
N GLY A 403 -4.69 10.43 -2.63
CA GLY A 403 -3.44 9.73 -2.94
C GLY A 403 -3.50 8.93 -4.23
N SER A 404 -2.78 7.85 -4.27
CA SER A 404 -2.48 7.08 -5.48
C SER A 404 -3.73 6.70 -6.28
N GLY A 405 -3.81 7.21 -7.49
CA GLY A 405 -4.73 6.72 -8.51
C GLY A 405 -6.15 7.29 -8.47
N ALA A 406 -6.38 8.36 -7.70
CA ALA A 406 -7.66 9.05 -7.70
C ALA A 406 -7.47 10.55 -7.50
N GLN A 407 -8.10 11.35 -8.32
CA GLN A 407 -8.23 12.82 -8.24
C GLN A 407 -6.95 13.56 -7.85
N PRO A 408 -5.95 13.61 -8.74
CA PRO A 408 -4.75 14.40 -8.52
C PRO A 408 -5.14 15.88 -8.34
N GLY A 409 -4.74 16.47 -7.20
CA GLY A 409 -5.07 17.84 -6.86
C GLY A 409 -6.30 18.05 -5.97
N ALA A 410 -7.11 17.02 -5.70
CA ALA A 410 -8.18 17.11 -4.70
C ALA A 410 -7.58 17.31 -3.30
N GLN A 411 -8.05 18.34 -2.61
CA GLN A 411 -7.66 18.66 -1.25
C GLN A 411 -8.83 18.40 -0.31
N LEU A 412 -8.60 17.58 0.72
CA LEU A 412 -9.58 17.29 1.75
C LEU A 412 -9.25 18.12 2.99
N ALA A 413 -10.23 18.87 3.50
CA ALA A 413 -10.05 19.63 4.74
C ALA A 413 -9.63 18.70 5.87
N SER A 414 -8.51 19.00 6.54
CA SER A 414 -7.89 18.18 7.59
C SER A 414 -7.38 19.06 8.73
N ALA A 415 -6.97 18.43 9.82
CA ALA A 415 -6.29 19.07 10.92
C ALA A 415 -5.22 18.16 11.49
N GLY A 416 -4.25 18.76 12.17
CA GLY A 416 -3.18 18.02 12.80
C GLY A 416 -2.23 18.90 13.60
N LEU A 417 -0.99 18.47 13.70
CA LEU A 417 0.03 19.09 14.51
C LEU A 417 1.18 19.59 13.64
N ARG A 418 1.52 20.87 13.80
CA ARG A 418 2.62 21.54 13.14
C ARG A 418 3.77 21.72 14.11
N ILE A 419 4.96 21.26 13.74
CA ILE A 419 6.17 21.36 14.54
C ILE A 419 7.18 22.24 13.80
N THR A 420 7.67 23.28 14.47
CA THR A 420 8.76 24.10 14.00
C THR A 420 10.00 23.93 14.89
N SER A 421 11.18 24.30 14.41
CA SER A 421 12.42 24.25 15.18
C SER A 421 13.20 25.54 15.04
N ALA A 422 13.64 26.10 16.18
CA ALA A 422 14.57 27.21 16.18
C ALA A 422 16.00 26.81 15.73
N ARG A 423 16.29 25.52 15.67
CA ARG A 423 17.62 24.98 15.40
C ARG A 423 17.72 24.53 13.93
N ARG A 424 18.75 24.98 13.23
CA ARG A 424 19.03 24.56 11.84
C ARG A 424 19.16 23.01 11.77
N GLY A 425 18.42 22.38 10.82
CA GLY A 425 18.37 20.93 10.66
C GLY A 425 17.68 20.19 11.82
N GLY A 426 16.96 20.91 12.71
CA GLY A 426 16.20 20.33 13.82
C GLY A 426 15.07 19.44 13.33
N LEU A 427 14.33 19.87 12.29
CA LEU A 427 13.21 19.11 11.72
C LEU A 427 13.66 17.78 11.13
N ASP A 428 14.77 17.74 10.39
CA ASP A 428 15.31 16.49 9.82
C ASP A 428 15.73 15.51 10.91
N ARG A 429 16.36 16.03 11.99
CA ARG A 429 16.73 15.22 13.16
C ARG A 429 15.48 14.64 13.82
N LEU A 430 14.47 15.47 14.06
CA LEU A 430 13.22 15.01 14.66
C LEU A 430 12.54 13.97 13.79
N ALA A 431 12.40 14.23 12.49
CA ALA A 431 11.83 13.29 11.56
C ALA A 431 12.60 11.96 11.50
N LYS A 432 13.94 12.00 11.60
CA LYS A 432 14.76 10.79 11.71
C LYS A 432 14.49 10.03 13.01
N ARG A 433 14.38 10.71 14.14
CA ARG A 433 14.06 10.09 15.45
C ARG A 433 12.66 9.50 15.45
N LEU A 434 11.67 10.19 14.87
CA LEU A 434 10.30 9.69 14.71
C LEU A 434 10.23 8.38 13.90
N ARG A 435 11.05 8.25 12.86
CA ARG A 435 11.18 7.00 12.10
C ARG A 435 11.91 5.87 12.84
N GLN A 436 12.59 6.17 13.94
CA GLN A 436 13.31 5.19 14.78
C GLN A 436 12.48 4.72 15.98
N LEU A 437 11.30 5.27 16.20
CA LEU A 437 10.38 4.81 17.24
C LEU A 437 9.95 3.35 16.99
N PRO A 438 9.51 2.62 18.02
CA PRO A 438 9.07 1.23 17.92
C PRO A 438 8.02 1.02 16.80
N ARG A 439 7.05 1.93 16.66
CA ARG A 439 6.18 2.06 15.50
C ARG A 439 6.51 3.38 14.81
N PRO A 440 7.25 3.37 13.69
CA PRO A 440 7.71 4.59 13.02
C PRO A 440 6.60 5.58 12.74
N VAL A 441 6.88 6.87 12.90
CA VAL A 441 5.97 7.97 12.57
C VAL A 441 6.51 8.70 11.36
N VAL A 442 5.68 8.84 10.32
CA VAL A 442 6.04 9.52 9.07
C VAL A 442 5.11 10.71 8.86
N GLY A 443 5.67 11.91 8.93
CA GLY A 443 5.03 13.17 8.58
C GLY A 443 5.63 13.78 7.32
N ARG A 444 5.21 15.01 7.00
CA ARG A 444 5.67 15.77 5.83
C ARG A 444 6.45 17.02 6.27
N ILE A 445 7.67 17.20 5.79
CA ILE A 445 8.42 18.46 5.96
C ILE A 445 8.08 19.35 4.78
N ALA A 446 7.51 20.51 5.05
CA ALA A 446 7.19 21.55 4.08
C ALA A 446 7.08 22.90 4.82
N GLU A 447 7.36 24.02 4.11
CA GLU A 447 7.17 25.37 4.66
C GLU A 447 7.84 25.57 6.02
N ASP A 448 9.09 25.11 6.15
CA ASP A 448 9.89 25.16 7.38
C ASP A 448 9.23 24.56 8.62
N ALA A 449 8.35 23.57 8.43
CA ALA A 449 7.68 22.84 9.48
C ALA A 449 7.60 21.35 9.18
N LEU A 450 7.51 20.53 10.23
CA LEU A 450 7.11 19.13 10.17
C LEU A 450 5.60 19.06 10.45
N TRP A 451 4.84 18.59 9.47
CA TRP A 451 3.40 18.46 9.52
C TRP A 451 3.02 17.02 9.83
N LEU A 452 2.22 16.83 10.86
CA LEU A 452 1.66 15.55 11.26
C LEU A 452 0.15 15.61 11.07
N ASP A 453 -0.33 15.21 9.90
CA ASP A 453 -1.74 15.18 9.53
C ASP A 453 -2.44 13.99 10.19
N LEU A 454 -3.50 14.24 10.94
CA LEU A 454 -4.15 13.22 11.77
C LEU A 454 -5.23 12.41 11.02
N ARG A 455 -5.47 12.65 9.75
CA ARG A 455 -6.49 11.93 8.98
C ARG A 455 -6.34 10.42 9.07
N CYS A 456 -5.12 9.91 9.00
CA CYS A 456 -4.83 8.48 9.04
C CYS A 456 -4.50 7.95 10.45
N LEU A 457 -4.56 8.78 11.50
CA LEU A 457 -4.42 8.32 12.89
C LEU A 457 -5.80 7.94 13.43
N GLU A 458 -6.12 6.66 13.44
CA GLU A 458 -7.37 6.16 14.01
C GLU A 458 -7.45 6.49 15.52
N PRO A 459 -8.64 6.82 16.07
CA PRO A 459 -8.79 7.08 17.50
C PRO A 459 -8.31 5.92 18.39
N ALA A 460 -8.48 4.69 17.95
CA ALA A 460 -8.02 3.49 18.67
C ALA A 460 -6.49 3.42 18.80
N ASP A 461 -5.76 4.08 17.91
CA ASP A 461 -4.29 4.10 17.89
C ASP A 461 -3.68 5.23 18.75
N GLU A 462 -4.47 6.18 19.29
CA GLU A 462 -3.98 7.34 20.05
C GLU A 462 -3.10 6.93 21.25
N VAL A 463 -3.54 5.92 22.00
CA VAL A 463 -2.82 5.45 23.19
C VAL A 463 -1.44 4.88 22.80
N ALA A 464 -1.39 4.03 21.79
CA ALA A 464 -0.16 3.44 21.30
C ALA A 464 0.77 4.51 20.67
N PHE A 465 0.19 5.49 19.98
CA PHE A 465 0.92 6.60 19.39
C PHE A 465 1.60 7.45 20.48
N LEU A 466 0.87 7.84 21.54
CA LEU A 466 1.40 8.66 22.62
C LEU A 466 2.42 7.91 23.49
N ALA A 467 2.22 6.62 23.74
CA ALA A 467 3.09 5.84 24.63
C ALA A 467 4.57 5.88 24.21
N GLN A 468 4.87 5.96 22.94
CA GLN A 468 6.24 5.99 22.42
C GLN A 468 6.88 7.40 22.38
N TRP A 469 6.11 8.48 22.57
CA TRP A 469 6.64 9.85 22.50
C TRP A 469 7.60 10.17 23.65
N SER A 470 7.46 9.53 24.80
CA SER A 470 8.43 9.67 25.93
C SER A 470 9.86 9.27 25.54
N MET A 471 10.04 8.39 24.56
CA MET A 471 11.35 7.97 24.05
C MET A 471 12.07 9.07 23.26
N LEU A 472 11.39 10.16 22.90
CA LEU A 472 12.01 11.33 22.28
C LEU A 472 12.73 12.24 23.27
N GLN A 473 12.56 12.06 24.57
CA GLN A 473 13.26 12.82 25.61
C GLN A 473 14.69 12.30 25.87
N ALA A 474 14.96 11.05 25.53
CA ALA A 474 16.29 10.43 25.62
C ALA A 474 17.07 10.69 24.31
#